data_a598b13e0db5bf882f09070e409b1866
#
_entry.id   a598b13e0db5bf882f09070e409b1866
#
_cell.length_a   1.000
_cell.length_b   1.000
_cell.length_c   1.000
_cell.angle_alpha   90.00
_cell.angle_beta   90.00
_cell.angle_gamma   90.00
#
_symmetry.space_group_name_H-M   'P 1'
#
loop_
_entity.id
_entity.type
_entity.pdbx_description
1 polymer ?
#
loop_
_entity_poly.entity_id
_entity_poly.type
_entity_poly.pdbx_seq_one_letter_code
_entity_poly.pdbx_strand_id
1 'polypeptide(L)'
;MKLGSHMSTAGGAWKAIERARSVGCECTQIFVKSNMQWFGKAPKPEVAERFGTELATGDVGTVFGHAGYLINLAGPDGDNRDKSIHSLTREMEIAASLGVPFLVLHPGAHLGQGNDTGVRRIAQALDGIFRATKKLPVRIALENTAGQGTYLGHQVRHLAEIFERVKDPERLGVCLDTAHFFAAGYDIRTRKGWDAAIAEVGQMIGLEQVLAFHLNDSKTDLNSRVDRHDHIGHGLIGKKAFAHIVNDPRFADTPGCLETPKSADLHEDAANLSTLRSLLKKGKMTF
;
A
#
# COMPACT_ATOMS: atom_id res chain seq x y z
N MET A 1 1.84 3.79 15.31
CA MET A 1 1.78 3.82 13.85
C MET A 1 2.29 5.17 13.36
N LYS A 2 3.10 5.20 12.31
CA LYS A 2 3.58 6.44 11.68
C LYS A 2 2.55 6.90 10.65
N LEU A 3 2.11 8.17 10.75
CA LEU A 3 0.99 8.66 9.96
C LEU A 3 1.46 9.51 8.77
N GLY A 4 0.89 9.26 7.61
CA GLY A 4 1.23 9.96 6.38
C GLY A 4 0.14 9.94 5.33
N SER A 5 0.49 10.35 4.12
CA SER A 5 -0.43 10.37 2.99
C SER A 5 0.31 10.10 1.68
N HIS A 6 -0.41 9.62 0.67
CA HIS A 6 0.09 9.45 -0.68
C HIS A 6 0.30 10.82 -1.33
N MET A 7 1.54 11.13 -1.74
CA MET A 7 1.90 12.43 -2.27
C MET A 7 2.25 12.40 -3.76
N SER A 8 1.83 13.44 -4.45
CA SER A 8 2.16 13.64 -5.86
C SER A 8 3.65 13.90 -6.07
N THR A 9 4.24 13.24 -7.07
CA THR A 9 5.61 13.47 -7.55
C THR A 9 5.71 14.51 -8.67
N ALA A 10 4.63 15.22 -8.97
CA ALA A 10 4.63 16.27 -9.99
C ALA A 10 5.69 17.35 -9.68
N GLY A 11 6.53 17.65 -10.66
CA GLY A 11 7.67 18.57 -10.52
C GLY A 11 8.96 17.93 -10.01
N GLY A 12 8.96 16.61 -9.75
CA GLY A 12 10.09 15.81 -9.31
C GLY A 12 9.79 14.98 -8.06
N ALA A 13 10.43 13.81 -7.93
CA ALA A 13 10.17 12.88 -6.82
C ALA A 13 10.36 13.52 -5.43
N TRP A 14 11.38 14.37 -5.26
CA TRP A 14 11.66 15.10 -4.00
C TRP A 14 10.50 16.01 -3.56
N LYS A 15 9.69 16.51 -4.51
CA LYS A 15 8.51 17.33 -4.22
C LYS A 15 7.45 16.60 -3.39
N ALA A 16 7.41 15.28 -3.49
CA ALA A 16 6.52 14.49 -2.64
C ALA A 16 6.94 14.58 -1.16
N ILE A 17 8.24 14.59 -0.87
CA ILE A 17 8.75 14.74 0.51
C ILE A 17 8.45 16.15 1.04
N GLU A 18 8.66 17.20 0.23
CA GLU A 18 8.32 18.57 0.58
C GLU A 18 6.82 18.72 0.89
N ARG A 19 5.94 18.12 0.06
CA ARG A 19 4.48 18.09 0.29
C ARG A 19 4.11 17.32 1.56
N ALA A 20 4.70 16.15 1.77
CA ALA A 20 4.47 15.36 2.97
C ALA A 20 4.83 16.15 4.23
N ARG A 21 5.99 16.83 4.23
CA ARG A 21 6.45 17.71 5.31
C ARG A 21 5.47 18.84 5.57
N SER A 22 4.95 19.49 4.52
CA SER A 22 4.06 20.67 4.67
C SER A 22 2.76 20.37 5.41
N VAL A 23 2.29 19.09 5.40
CA VAL A 23 1.10 18.64 6.16
C VAL A 23 1.47 17.79 7.39
N GLY A 24 2.77 17.74 7.71
CA GLY A 24 3.29 17.06 8.90
C GLY A 24 3.26 15.53 8.82
N CYS A 25 3.39 14.92 7.65
CA CYS A 25 3.51 13.47 7.52
C CYS A 25 4.79 12.95 8.19
N GLU A 26 4.69 11.78 8.84
CA GLU A 26 5.82 11.00 9.37
C GLU A 26 6.30 9.94 8.37
N CYS A 27 5.47 9.59 7.39
CA CYS A 27 5.79 8.72 6.26
C CYS A 27 5.03 9.19 5.02
N THR A 28 5.42 8.73 3.83
CA THR A 28 4.64 9.04 2.61
C THR A 28 4.73 7.92 1.60
N GLN A 29 3.70 7.81 0.78
CA GLN A 29 3.65 6.93 -0.39
C GLN A 29 3.73 7.78 -1.65
N ILE A 30 4.33 7.23 -2.70
CA ILE A 30 4.46 7.88 -4.01
C ILE A 30 4.20 6.89 -5.15
N PHE A 31 3.77 7.40 -6.30
CA PHE A 31 4.00 6.66 -7.54
C PHE A 31 5.42 6.94 -8.03
N VAL A 32 6.21 5.90 -8.24
CA VAL A 32 7.60 6.05 -8.71
C VAL A 32 7.67 6.45 -10.20
N LYS A 33 6.56 6.29 -10.93
CA LYS A 33 6.32 6.79 -12.29
C LYS A 33 4.86 7.24 -12.42
N SER A 34 4.47 7.79 -13.58
CA SER A 34 3.05 8.01 -13.87
C SER A 34 2.25 6.70 -13.78
N ASN A 35 1.22 6.67 -12.93
CA ASN A 35 0.37 5.51 -12.68
C ASN A 35 -0.52 5.13 -13.90
N MET A 36 -0.69 6.05 -14.86
CA MET A 36 -1.49 5.86 -16.07
C MET A 36 -0.64 5.50 -17.31
N GLN A 37 0.65 5.25 -17.14
CA GLN A 37 1.55 4.85 -18.21
C GLN A 37 2.16 3.49 -17.90
N TRP A 38 2.36 2.66 -18.94
CA TRP A 38 2.99 1.36 -18.77
C TRP A 38 4.45 1.48 -18.33
N PHE A 39 5.22 2.38 -18.95
CA PHE A 39 6.66 2.46 -18.72
C PHE A 39 7.08 3.85 -18.27
N GLY A 40 7.94 3.87 -17.25
CA GLY A 40 8.62 5.05 -16.76
C GLY A 40 10.08 5.09 -17.21
N LYS A 41 10.64 6.29 -17.29
CA LYS A 41 12.08 6.48 -17.43
C LYS A 41 12.74 6.42 -16.05
N ALA A 42 13.96 5.90 -15.98
CA ALA A 42 14.76 6.04 -14.76
C ALA A 42 14.90 7.54 -14.43
N PRO A 43 14.81 7.91 -13.15
CA PRO A 43 15.13 9.26 -12.74
C PRO A 43 16.57 9.57 -13.14
N LYS A 44 16.83 10.83 -13.50
CA LYS A 44 18.19 11.29 -13.72
C LYS A 44 18.96 11.26 -12.39
N PRO A 45 20.29 11.08 -12.40
CA PRO A 45 21.09 11.01 -11.19
C PRO A 45 20.86 12.17 -10.22
N GLU A 46 20.76 13.39 -10.73
CA GLU A 46 20.51 14.60 -9.95
C GLU A 46 19.13 14.60 -9.26
N VAL A 47 18.14 13.91 -9.84
CA VAL A 47 16.80 13.73 -9.25
C VAL A 47 16.86 12.76 -8.07
N ALA A 48 17.58 11.65 -8.26
CA ALA A 48 17.76 10.64 -7.21
C ALA A 48 18.59 11.20 -6.04
N GLU A 49 19.65 11.92 -6.33
CA GLU A 49 20.49 12.61 -5.32
C GLU A 49 19.65 13.61 -4.51
N ARG A 50 18.89 14.48 -5.18
CA ARG A 50 18.01 15.43 -4.50
C ARG A 50 16.94 14.75 -3.66
N PHE A 51 16.33 13.65 -4.16
CA PHE A 51 15.37 12.86 -3.40
C PHE A 51 16.02 12.31 -2.11
N GLY A 52 17.22 11.73 -2.23
CA GLY A 52 17.99 11.24 -1.09
C GLY A 52 18.34 12.34 -0.08
N THR A 53 18.73 13.53 -0.57
CA THR A 53 19.01 14.70 0.29
C THR A 53 17.76 15.12 1.07
N GLU A 54 16.59 15.22 0.40
CA GLU A 54 15.34 15.59 1.08
C GLU A 54 14.90 14.51 2.09
N LEU A 55 15.10 13.23 1.78
CA LEU A 55 14.79 12.15 2.71
C LEU A 55 15.72 12.15 3.94
N ALA A 56 16.99 12.50 3.74
CA ALA A 56 17.99 12.54 4.82
C ALA A 56 17.73 13.65 5.87
N THR A 57 16.81 14.60 5.62
CA THR A 57 16.38 15.58 6.65
C THR A 57 15.69 14.89 7.85
N GLY A 58 15.14 13.68 7.65
CA GLY A 58 14.55 12.86 8.70
C GLY A 58 13.14 13.27 9.14
N ASP A 59 12.58 14.36 8.60
CA ASP A 59 11.22 14.82 8.95
C ASP A 59 10.14 13.82 8.46
N VAL A 60 10.41 13.16 7.32
CA VAL A 60 9.59 12.06 6.77
C VAL A 60 10.44 10.79 6.82
N GLY A 61 10.15 9.92 7.80
CA GLY A 61 11.01 8.77 8.11
C GLY A 61 11.02 7.67 7.05
N THR A 62 9.87 7.41 6.42
CA THR A 62 9.74 6.34 5.42
C THR A 62 9.02 6.84 4.18
N VAL A 63 9.65 6.64 3.02
CA VAL A 63 8.99 6.80 1.71
C VAL A 63 8.90 5.43 1.07
N PHE A 64 7.70 5.02 0.68
CA PHE A 64 7.47 3.78 -0.05
C PHE A 64 6.67 4.06 -1.33
N GLY A 65 6.68 3.11 -2.25
CA GLY A 65 6.02 3.30 -3.53
C GLY A 65 4.71 2.53 -3.66
N HIS A 66 3.89 2.94 -4.61
CA HIS A 66 2.76 2.17 -5.11
C HIS A 66 2.96 1.89 -6.59
N ALA A 67 2.69 0.67 -7.01
CA ALA A 67 2.76 0.25 -8.40
C ALA A 67 1.62 0.88 -9.23
N GLY A 68 1.85 1.07 -10.53
CA GLY A 68 0.86 1.67 -11.42
C GLY A 68 -0.42 0.84 -11.56
N TYR A 69 -1.57 1.48 -11.71
CA TYR A 69 -2.89 0.85 -11.77
C TYR A 69 -3.12 -0.05 -13.00
N LEU A 70 -2.31 0.09 -14.05
CA LEU A 70 -2.42 -0.75 -15.24
C LEU A 70 -1.91 -2.17 -15.04
N ILE A 71 -1.15 -2.43 -13.97
CA ILE A 71 -0.51 -3.71 -13.71
C ILE A 71 -1.55 -4.74 -13.25
N ASN A 72 -1.63 -5.85 -13.98
CA ASN A 72 -2.46 -7.01 -13.63
C ASN A 72 -1.68 -8.30 -13.86
N LEU A 73 -1.08 -8.85 -12.81
CA LEU A 73 -0.29 -10.08 -12.89
C LEU A 73 -1.16 -11.35 -12.94
N ALA A 74 -2.44 -11.25 -12.52
CA ALA A 74 -3.40 -12.36 -12.47
C ALA A 74 -4.06 -12.65 -13.81
N GLY A 75 -3.99 -11.71 -14.76
CA GLY A 75 -4.65 -11.79 -16.06
C GLY A 75 -4.17 -12.97 -16.91
N PRO A 76 -4.90 -13.30 -18.00
CA PRO A 76 -4.49 -14.32 -18.94
C PRO A 76 -3.17 -13.95 -19.64
N ASP A 77 -2.47 -14.98 -20.13
CA ASP A 77 -1.26 -14.79 -20.93
C ASP A 77 -1.55 -13.93 -22.17
N GLY A 78 -0.63 -13.07 -22.54
CA GLY A 78 -0.71 -12.14 -23.65
C GLY A 78 -0.13 -10.76 -23.30
N ASP A 79 -0.19 -9.86 -24.28
CA ASP A 79 0.46 -8.54 -24.26
C ASP A 79 0.25 -7.74 -22.97
N ASN A 80 -0.95 -7.74 -22.42
CA ASN A 80 -1.25 -6.95 -21.21
C ASN A 80 -0.55 -7.53 -19.98
N ARG A 81 -0.45 -8.86 -19.86
CA ARG A 81 0.28 -9.51 -18.78
C ARG A 81 1.77 -9.30 -18.93
N ASP A 82 2.31 -9.41 -20.14
CA ASP A 82 3.72 -9.17 -20.44
C ASP A 82 4.11 -7.71 -20.14
N LYS A 83 3.26 -6.75 -20.55
CA LYS A 83 3.42 -5.34 -20.18
C LYS A 83 3.37 -5.13 -18.67
N SER A 84 2.50 -5.84 -17.95
CA SER A 84 2.41 -5.76 -16.48
C SER A 84 3.69 -6.23 -15.82
N ILE A 85 4.24 -7.37 -16.24
CA ILE A 85 5.51 -7.91 -15.74
C ILE A 85 6.66 -6.94 -16.02
N HIS A 86 6.76 -6.45 -17.25
CA HIS A 86 7.79 -5.49 -17.62
C HIS A 86 7.65 -4.17 -16.83
N SER A 87 6.43 -3.66 -16.71
CA SER A 87 6.15 -2.42 -15.96
C SER A 87 6.58 -2.54 -14.50
N LEU A 88 6.19 -3.62 -13.82
CA LEU A 88 6.56 -3.82 -12.41
C LEU A 88 8.08 -4.00 -12.24
N THR A 89 8.73 -4.74 -13.14
CA THR A 89 10.19 -4.85 -13.16
C THR A 89 10.83 -3.48 -13.23
N ARG A 90 10.34 -2.64 -14.16
CA ARG A 90 10.84 -1.28 -14.33
C ARG A 90 10.58 -0.38 -13.13
N GLU A 91 9.42 -0.50 -12.51
CA GLU A 91 9.10 0.25 -11.28
C GLU A 91 10.00 -0.13 -10.10
N MET A 92 10.37 -1.41 -9.96
CA MET A 92 11.35 -1.84 -8.96
C MET A 92 12.74 -1.25 -9.22
N GLU A 93 13.18 -1.13 -10.49
CA GLU A 93 14.43 -0.47 -10.85
C GLU A 93 14.42 1.02 -10.48
N ILE A 94 13.31 1.71 -10.77
CA ILE A 94 13.12 3.12 -10.40
C ILE A 94 13.09 3.28 -8.88
N ALA A 95 12.34 2.43 -8.18
CA ALA A 95 12.29 2.43 -6.71
C ALA A 95 13.68 2.25 -6.09
N ALA A 96 14.46 1.29 -6.59
CA ALA A 96 15.84 1.08 -6.13
C ALA A 96 16.72 2.31 -6.35
N SER A 97 16.60 2.97 -7.52
CA SER A 97 17.38 4.17 -7.82
C SER A 97 17.04 5.38 -6.93
N LEU A 98 15.84 5.42 -6.37
CA LEU A 98 15.39 6.41 -5.40
C LEU A 98 15.62 5.99 -3.94
N GLY A 99 16.09 4.76 -3.69
CA GLY A 99 16.21 4.24 -2.32
C GLY A 99 14.86 3.90 -1.66
N VAL A 100 13.79 3.71 -2.47
CA VAL A 100 12.46 3.31 -2.00
C VAL A 100 12.48 1.81 -1.67
N PRO A 101 12.16 1.40 -0.44
CA PRO A 101 12.41 0.02 0.03
C PRO A 101 11.39 -1.01 -0.46
N PHE A 102 10.17 -0.60 -0.77
CA PHE A 102 9.14 -1.49 -1.29
C PHE A 102 8.08 -0.77 -2.12
N LEU A 103 7.39 -1.55 -2.96
CA LEU A 103 6.24 -1.10 -3.74
C LEU A 103 4.99 -1.84 -3.29
N VAL A 104 3.92 -1.11 -3.00
CA VAL A 104 2.58 -1.68 -2.82
C VAL A 104 2.03 -2.09 -4.18
N LEU A 105 1.39 -3.25 -4.24
CA LEU A 105 0.85 -3.83 -5.47
C LEU A 105 -0.51 -4.47 -5.22
N HIS A 106 -1.53 -4.05 -5.95
CA HIS A 106 -2.76 -4.84 -6.08
C HIS A 106 -2.43 -6.17 -6.79
N PRO A 107 -2.77 -7.33 -6.25
CA PRO A 107 -2.41 -8.62 -6.86
C PRO A 107 -2.91 -8.76 -8.31
N GLY A 108 -4.07 -8.15 -8.63
CA GLY A 108 -4.67 -8.14 -9.95
C GLY A 108 -6.00 -8.91 -10.01
N ALA A 109 -6.59 -8.93 -11.21
CA ALA A 109 -7.88 -9.53 -11.50
C ALA A 109 -7.73 -10.74 -12.43
N HIS A 110 -8.36 -11.88 -12.09
CA HIS A 110 -8.24 -13.12 -12.86
C HIS A 110 -9.10 -13.14 -14.14
N LEU A 111 -9.95 -12.16 -14.38
CA LEU A 111 -10.74 -11.96 -15.60
C LEU A 111 -11.52 -13.22 -16.04
N GLY A 112 -12.20 -13.87 -15.09
CA GLY A 112 -13.01 -15.06 -15.33
C GLY A 112 -12.24 -16.39 -15.29
N GLN A 113 -10.91 -16.41 -15.10
CA GLN A 113 -10.09 -17.62 -15.10
C GLN A 113 -10.05 -18.38 -13.76
N GLY A 114 -10.70 -17.83 -12.73
CA GLY A 114 -10.76 -18.41 -11.38
C GLY A 114 -9.58 -18.04 -10.48
N ASN A 115 -9.83 -18.09 -9.17
CA ASN A 115 -8.89 -17.62 -8.15
C ASN A 115 -7.56 -18.40 -8.19
N ASP A 116 -7.60 -19.73 -8.21
CA ASP A 116 -6.38 -20.56 -8.22
C ASP A 116 -5.48 -20.27 -9.43
N THR A 117 -6.08 -20.13 -10.61
CA THR A 117 -5.34 -19.75 -11.82
C THR A 117 -4.71 -18.37 -11.70
N GLY A 118 -5.47 -17.39 -11.16
CA GLY A 118 -4.97 -16.03 -10.95
C GLY A 118 -3.81 -16.00 -9.94
N VAL A 119 -3.97 -16.64 -8.79
CA VAL A 119 -2.92 -16.76 -7.76
C VAL A 119 -1.64 -17.40 -8.32
N ARG A 120 -1.78 -18.50 -9.04
CA ARG A 120 -0.64 -19.18 -9.70
C ARG A 120 0.07 -18.27 -10.68
N ARG A 121 -0.68 -17.51 -11.49
CA ARG A 121 -0.10 -16.55 -12.46
C ARG A 121 0.63 -15.40 -11.78
N ILE A 122 0.10 -14.88 -10.67
CA ILE A 122 0.78 -13.84 -9.87
C ILE A 122 2.11 -14.40 -9.37
N ALA A 123 2.13 -15.57 -8.74
CA ALA A 123 3.34 -16.17 -8.21
C ALA A 123 4.40 -16.41 -9.30
N GLN A 124 4.00 -16.95 -10.47
CA GLN A 124 4.89 -17.13 -11.61
C GLN A 124 5.48 -15.81 -12.13
N ALA A 125 4.65 -14.75 -12.20
CA ALA A 125 5.11 -13.43 -12.63
C ALA A 125 6.11 -12.85 -11.62
N LEU A 126 5.82 -12.93 -10.33
CA LEU A 126 6.70 -12.47 -9.24
C LEU A 126 8.04 -13.22 -9.24
N ASP A 127 8.04 -14.54 -9.45
CA ASP A 127 9.26 -15.33 -9.58
C ASP A 127 10.15 -14.84 -10.74
N GLY A 128 9.53 -14.51 -11.88
CA GLY A 128 10.22 -13.93 -13.04
C GLY A 128 10.81 -12.55 -12.73
N ILE A 129 10.01 -11.69 -12.14
CA ILE A 129 10.39 -10.32 -11.73
C ILE A 129 11.52 -10.37 -10.69
N PHE A 130 11.40 -11.18 -9.65
CA PHE A 130 12.42 -11.28 -8.60
C PHE A 130 13.75 -11.83 -9.13
N ARG A 131 13.71 -12.77 -10.08
CA ARG A 131 14.91 -13.22 -10.78
C ARG A 131 15.58 -12.09 -11.58
N ALA A 132 14.78 -11.30 -12.31
CA ALA A 132 15.29 -10.16 -13.09
C ALA A 132 15.85 -9.05 -12.19
N THR A 133 15.27 -8.86 -11.00
CA THR A 133 15.62 -7.80 -10.03
C THR A 133 16.38 -8.32 -8.81
N LYS A 134 17.05 -9.47 -8.90
CA LYS A 134 17.69 -10.15 -7.75
C LYS A 134 18.72 -9.30 -6.98
N LYS A 135 19.31 -8.29 -7.64
CA LYS A 135 20.30 -7.39 -7.03
C LYS A 135 19.68 -6.15 -6.40
N LEU A 136 18.37 -5.94 -6.57
CA LEU A 136 17.68 -4.75 -6.06
C LEU A 136 17.12 -5.02 -4.66
N PRO A 137 17.36 -4.13 -3.68
CA PRO A 137 16.87 -4.30 -2.31
C PRO A 137 15.41 -3.80 -2.18
N VAL A 138 14.56 -4.11 -3.16
CA VAL A 138 13.16 -3.65 -3.19
C VAL A 138 12.24 -4.85 -3.01
N ARG A 139 11.29 -4.72 -2.07
CA ARG A 139 10.25 -5.71 -1.81
C ARG A 139 8.94 -5.34 -2.53
N ILE A 140 8.03 -6.29 -2.63
CA ILE A 140 6.64 -6.06 -3.07
C ILE A 140 5.72 -6.27 -1.87
N ALA A 141 4.93 -5.26 -1.52
CA ALA A 141 3.87 -5.36 -0.54
C ALA A 141 2.54 -5.64 -1.26
N LEU A 142 2.06 -6.88 -1.22
CA LEU A 142 0.77 -7.25 -1.78
C LEU A 142 -0.35 -6.56 -0.98
N GLU A 143 -1.23 -5.86 -1.65
CA GLU A 143 -2.33 -5.17 -0.98
C GLU A 143 -3.59 -6.03 -0.95
N ASN A 144 -4.28 -6.05 0.22
CA ASN A 144 -5.64 -6.55 0.24
C ASN A 144 -6.55 -5.63 -0.57
N THR A 145 -7.55 -6.18 -1.26
CA THR A 145 -8.45 -5.44 -2.15
C THR A 145 -9.90 -5.54 -1.68
N ALA A 146 -10.74 -4.63 -2.15
CA ALA A 146 -12.19 -4.71 -1.92
C ALA A 146 -12.85 -5.94 -2.57
N GLY A 147 -12.21 -6.54 -3.58
CA GLY A 147 -12.75 -7.66 -4.34
C GLY A 147 -13.75 -7.25 -5.41
N GLN A 148 -13.62 -6.04 -5.93
CA GLN A 148 -14.44 -5.55 -7.04
C GLN A 148 -14.20 -6.40 -8.30
N GLY A 149 -15.29 -6.83 -8.96
CA GLY A 149 -15.20 -7.68 -10.14
C GLY A 149 -14.52 -9.02 -9.83
N THR A 150 -13.34 -9.24 -10.42
CA THR A 150 -12.56 -10.48 -10.29
C THR A 150 -11.20 -10.25 -9.62
N TYR A 151 -11.06 -9.15 -8.86
CA TYR A 151 -9.82 -8.84 -8.14
C TYR A 151 -9.54 -9.84 -7.02
N LEU A 152 -8.29 -10.30 -6.98
CA LEU A 152 -7.73 -11.13 -5.91
C LEU A 152 -7.22 -10.26 -4.76
N GLY A 153 -7.03 -10.86 -3.58
CA GLY A 153 -6.57 -10.15 -2.39
C GLY A 153 -7.70 -9.72 -1.45
N HIS A 154 -8.96 -9.89 -1.82
CA HIS A 154 -10.10 -9.57 -0.94
C HIS A 154 -10.30 -10.58 0.21
N GLN A 155 -9.65 -11.71 0.18
CA GLN A 155 -9.49 -12.64 1.29
C GLN A 155 -8.00 -12.75 1.62
N VAL A 156 -7.65 -12.73 2.90
CA VAL A 156 -6.27 -12.92 3.35
C VAL A 156 -5.65 -14.18 2.77
N ARG A 157 -6.45 -15.24 2.62
CA ARG A 157 -6.03 -16.50 2.00
C ARG A 157 -5.44 -16.32 0.60
N HIS A 158 -5.97 -15.41 -0.24
CA HIS A 158 -5.40 -15.18 -1.57
C HIS A 158 -3.97 -14.66 -1.50
N LEU A 159 -3.69 -13.78 -0.53
CA LEU A 159 -2.34 -13.28 -0.30
C LEU A 159 -1.42 -14.38 0.22
N ALA A 160 -1.88 -15.15 1.20
CA ALA A 160 -1.15 -16.29 1.75
C ALA A 160 -0.79 -17.33 0.68
N GLU A 161 -1.74 -17.71 -0.17
CA GLU A 161 -1.51 -18.64 -1.28
C GLU A 161 -0.46 -18.11 -2.29
N ILE A 162 -0.33 -16.78 -2.46
CA ILE A 162 0.75 -16.20 -3.29
C ILE A 162 2.10 -16.39 -2.58
N PHE A 163 2.17 -16.09 -1.27
CA PHE A 163 3.40 -16.31 -0.47
C PHE A 163 3.88 -17.75 -0.52
N GLU A 164 2.98 -18.71 -0.40
CA GLU A 164 3.28 -20.15 -0.45
C GLU A 164 3.84 -20.61 -1.80
N ARG A 165 3.48 -19.93 -2.90
CA ARG A 165 3.84 -20.34 -4.25
C ARG A 165 5.05 -19.60 -4.82
N VAL A 166 5.42 -18.43 -4.25
CA VAL A 166 6.60 -17.67 -4.69
C VAL A 166 7.85 -18.29 -4.11
N LYS A 167 8.94 -18.35 -4.92
CA LYS A 167 10.22 -18.97 -4.52
C LYS A 167 11.02 -18.14 -3.53
N ASP A 168 10.89 -16.80 -3.60
CA ASP A 168 11.62 -15.85 -2.75
C ASP A 168 10.60 -15.06 -1.89
N PRO A 169 9.85 -15.71 -0.95
CA PRO A 169 8.80 -15.07 -0.17
C PRO A 169 9.31 -13.97 0.77
N GLU A 170 10.60 -13.95 1.12
CA GLU A 170 11.25 -12.88 1.88
C GLU A 170 11.24 -11.53 1.13
N ARG A 171 11.06 -11.56 -0.18
CA ARG A 171 10.88 -10.36 -1.01
C ARG A 171 9.43 -9.86 -1.05
N LEU A 172 8.51 -10.57 -0.41
CA LEU A 172 7.12 -10.17 -0.25
C LEU A 172 6.88 -9.54 1.13
N GLY A 173 5.86 -8.73 1.19
CA GLY A 173 5.18 -8.25 2.37
C GLY A 173 3.73 -7.98 2.01
N VAL A 174 2.99 -7.40 2.93
CA VAL A 174 1.60 -6.98 2.69
C VAL A 174 1.41 -5.52 3.07
N CYS A 175 0.52 -4.85 2.34
CA CYS A 175 -0.10 -3.58 2.71
C CYS A 175 -1.57 -3.85 3.05
N LEU A 176 -2.05 -3.33 4.17
CA LEU A 176 -3.42 -3.56 4.63
C LEU A 176 -4.24 -2.27 4.52
N ASP A 177 -5.17 -2.24 3.55
CA ASP A 177 -6.11 -1.14 3.38
C ASP A 177 -7.38 -1.37 4.19
N THR A 178 -7.75 -0.36 4.99
CA THR A 178 -8.91 -0.42 5.90
C THR A 178 -10.25 -0.38 5.15
N ALA A 179 -10.37 0.43 4.08
CA ALA A 179 -11.57 0.48 3.26
C ALA A 179 -11.75 -0.81 2.48
N HIS A 180 -10.67 -1.39 1.96
CA HIS A 180 -10.69 -2.67 1.27
C HIS A 180 -11.10 -3.82 2.19
N PHE A 181 -10.56 -3.90 3.41
CA PHE A 181 -11.02 -4.90 4.39
C PHE A 181 -12.53 -4.80 4.63
N PHE A 182 -13.01 -3.58 4.87
CA PHE A 182 -14.43 -3.34 5.13
C PHE A 182 -15.30 -3.73 3.93
N ALA A 183 -14.96 -3.26 2.73
CA ALA A 183 -15.67 -3.60 1.51
C ALA A 183 -15.58 -5.09 1.17
N ALA A 184 -14.52 -5.80 1.59
CA ALA A 184 -14.36 -7.24 1.42
C ALA A 184 -15.14 -8.07 2.45
N GLY A 185 -15.72 -7.45 3.49
CA GLY A 185 -16.56 -8.12 4.48
C GLY A 185 -15.91 -8.30 5.86
N TYR A 186 -14.71 -7.77 6.08
CA TYR A 186 -14.08 -7.75 7.40
C TYR A 186 -14.63 -6.56 8.22
N ASP A 187 -15.47 -6.83 9.20
CA ASP A 187 -16.05 -5.77 10.04
C ASP A 187 -15.05 -5.25 11.08
N ILE A 188 -14.19 -4.36 10.63
CA ILE A 188 -13.14 -3.73 11.43
C ILE A 188 -13.63 -2.56 12.31
N ARG A 189 -14.94 -2.28 12.35
CA ARG A 189 -15.52 -1.18 13.14
C ARG A 189 -15.38 -1.37 14.64
N THR A 190 -15.27 -2.61 15.08
CA THR A 190 -15.10 -2.96 16.49
C THR A 190 -13.69 -3.47 16.77
N ARG A 191 -13.22 -3.30 18.02
CA ARG A 191 -11.92 -3.88 18.42
C ARG A 191 -11.87 -5.39 18.19
N LYS A 192 -12.95 -6.12 18.49
CA LYS A 192 -13.04 -7.57 18.27
C LYS A 192 -12.90 -7.92 16.79
N GLY A 193 -13.58 -7.18 15.91
CA GLY A 193 -13.50 -7.42 14.46
C GLY A 193 -12.11 -7.12 13.91
N TRP A 194 -11.50 -6.00 14.35
CA TRP A 194 -10.12 -5.67 14.00
C TRP A 194 -9.15 -6.78 14.46
N ASP A 195 -9.23 -7.19 15.72
CA ASP A 195 -8.35 -8.24 16.25
C ASP A 195 -8.53 -9.57 15.52
N ALA A 196 -9.75 -9.93 15.10
CA ALA A 196 -10.01 -11.12 14.30
C ALA A 196 -9.37 -11.03 12.90
N ALA A 197 -9.52 -9.89 12.20
CA ALA A 197 -8.90 -9.69 10.88
C ALA A 197 -7.36 -9.76 10.97
N ILE A 198 -6.77 -9.10 11.97
CA ILE A 198 -5.31 -9.12 12.16
C ILE A 198 -4.81 -10.48 12.64
N ALA A 199 -5.60 -11.22 13.42
CA ALA A 199 -5.26 -12.60 13.80
C ALA A 199 -5.21 -13.52 12.58
N GLU A 200 -6.14 -13.37 11.61
CA GLU A 200 -6.12 -14.11 10.35
C GLU A 200 -4.86 -13.80 9.54
N VAL A 201 -4.48 -12.51 9.43
CA VAL A 201 -3.21 -12.11 8.78
C VAL A 201 -2.01 -12.74 9.49
N GLY A 202 -1.97 -12.67 10.82
CA GLY A 202 -0.87 -13.23 11.62
C GLY A 202 -0.74 -14.75 11.48
N GLN A 203 -1.86 -15.46 11.41
CA GLN A 203 -1.87 -16.92 11.27
C GLN A 203 -1.48 -17.40 9.87
N MET A 204 -1.90 -16.68 8.83
CA MET A 204 -1.71 -17.11 7.44
C MET A 204 -0.44 -16.56 6.80
N ILE A 205 0.04 -15.39 7.22
CA ILE A 205 1.15 -14.68 6.54
C ILE A 205 2.27 -14.33 7.52
N GLY A 206 1.93 -13.95 8.77
CA GLY A 206 2.85 -13.40 9.75
C GLY A 206 2.74 -11.87 9.86
N LEU A 207 2.67 -11.34 11.08
CA LEU A 207 2.50 -9.89 11.31
C LEU A 207 3.76 -9.10 10.94
N GLU A 208 4.93 -9.71 10.97
CA GLU A 208 6.21 -9.14 10.55
C GLU A 208 6.26 -8.86 9.04
N GLN A 209 5.36 -9.44 8.26
CA GLN A 209 5.22 -9.17 6.83
C GLN A 209 4.35 -7.94 6.53
N VAL A 210 3.70 -7.35 7.53
CA VAL A 210 2.91 -6.12 7.35
C VAL A 210 3.86 -4.93 7.22
N LEU A 211 4.06 -4.45 5.99
CA LEU A 211 4.99 -3.36 5.67
C LEU A 211 4.34 -1.98 5.75
N ALA A 212 3.05 -1.90 5.49
CA ALA A 212 2.31 -0.63 5.49
C ALA A 212 0.82 -0.84 5.71
N PHE A 213 0.15 0.27 6.02
CA PHE A 213 -1.30 0.39 5.98
C PHE A 213 -1.72 1.50 5.03
N HIS A 214 -2.87 1.30 4.37
CA HIS A 214 -3.66 2.40 3.84
C HIS A 214 -4.80 2.69 4.83
N LEU A 215 -4.86 3.94 5.27
CA LEU A 215 -5.82 4.40 6.28
C LEU A 215 -6.93 5.18 5.59
N ASN A 216 -7.94 4.49 5.10
CA ASN A 216 -9.05 5.07 4.36
C ASN A 216 -10.37 4.70 5.01
N ASP A 217 -11.29 5.66 5.16
CA ASP A 217 -12.67 5.35 5.46
C ASP A 217 -13.40 4.88 4.19
N SER A 218 -14.55 4.26 4.31
CA SER A 218 -15.27 3.68 3.18
C SER A 218 -16.59 4.39 2.94
N LYS A 219 -16.84 4.82 1.68
CA LYS A 219 -18.15 5.31 1.24
C LYS A 219 -19.18 4.21 1.05
N THR A 220 -18.74 2.96 0.95
CA THR A 220 -19.57 1.82 0.60
C THR A 220 -19.72 0.87 1.78
N ASP A 221 -20.80 0.11 1.78
CA ASP A 221 -21.17 -0.78 2.87
C ASP A 221 -20.20 -1.95 3.06
N LEU A 222 -20.28 -2.53 4.25
CA LEU A 222 -19.64 -3.79 4.58
C LEU A 222 -20.00 -4.86 3.56
N ASN A 223 -18.98 -5.55 3.03
CA ASN A 223 -19.13 -6.61 2.01
C ASN A 223 -19.73 -6.14 0.67
N SER A 224 -19.63 -4.84 0.37
CA SER A 224 -20.14 -4.28 -0.89
C SER A 224 -19.32 -4.70 -2.11
N ARG A 225 -18.08 -5.08 -1.92
CA ARG A 225 -17.10 -5.35 -2.99
C ARG A 225 -16.87 -4.16 -3.91
N VAL A 226 -17.00 -2.94 -3.38
CA VAL A 226 -16.81 -1.70 -4.13
C VAL A 226 -15.74 -0.86 -3.44
N ASP A 227 -14.71 -0.53 -4.19
CA ASP A 227 -13.61 0.31 -3.74
C ASP A 227 -13.96 1.79 -3.90
N ARG A 228 -14.25 2.46 -2.77
CA ARG A 228 -14.51 3.91 -2.71
C ARG A 228 -14.08 4.45 -1.37
N HIS A 229 -12.94 5.14 -1.36
CA HIS A 229 -12.39 5.78 -0.19
C HIS A 229 -13.16 7.04 0.23
N ASP A 230 -13.22 7.27 1.54
CA ASP A 230 -13.74 8.50 2.14
C ASP A 230 -12.74 9.06 3.17
N HIS A 231 -12.99 10.31 3.59
CA HIS A 231 -12.23 10.96 4.65
C HIS A 231 -12.47 10.28 6.00
N ILE A 232 -11.45 10.32 6.84
CA ILE A 232 -11.46 9.64 8.15
C ILE A 232 -12.64 10.11 9.02
N GLY A 233 -13.55 9.19 9.31
CA GLY A 233 -14.75 9.42 10.11
C GLY A 233 -15.92 10.01 9.36
N HIS A 234 -15.85 10.13 8.04
CA HIS A 234 -16.95 10.55 7.17
C HIS A 234 -17.63 9.36 6.48
N GLY A 235 -16.95 8.23 6.42
CA GLY A 235 -17.45 6.99 5.85
C GLY A 235 -18.10 6.06 6.90
N LEU A 236 -18.34 4.82 6.47
CA LEU A 236 -19.10 3.81 7.21
C LEU A 236 -18.25 2.97 8.18
N ILE A 237 -16.90 3.11 8.13
CA ILE A 237 -16.00 2.54 9.13
C ILE A 237 -16.03 3.39 10.40
N GLY A 238 -15.84 4.70 10.26
CA GLY A 238 -16.02 5.72 11.29
C GLY A 238 -14.85 5.85 12.27
N LYS A 239 -14.75 7.01 12.91
CA LYS A 239 -13.63 7.40 13.82
C LYS A 239 -13.31 6.40 14.92
N LYS A 240 -14.33 5.71 15.48
CA LYS A 240 -14.11 4.74 16.56
C LYS A 240 -13.23 3.57 16.13
N ALA A 241 -13.36 3.12 14.89
CA ALA A 241 -12.50 2.09 14.34
C ALA A 241 -11.06 2.57 14.25
N PHE A 242 -10.84 3.75 13.68
CA PHE A 242 -9.48 4.31 13.55
C PHE A 242 -8.82 4.52 14.92
N ALA A 243 -9.58 4.82 15.98
CA ALA A 243 -9.02 4.96 17.32
C ALA A 243 -8.33 3.68 17.83
N HIS A 244 -8.82 2.49 17.49
CA HIS A 244 -8.13 1.26 17.89
C HIS A 244 -7.12 0.76 16.86
N ILE A 245 -7.26 1.13 15.58
CA ILE A 245 -6.31 0.79 14.52
C ILE A 245 -4.98 1.52 14.74
N VAL A 246 -5.01 2.87 14.85
CA VAL A 246 -3.78 3.66 14.99
C VAL A 246 -3.07 3.49 16.32
N ASN A 247 -3.77 2.97 17.34
CA ASN A 247 -3.19 2.67 18.65
C ASN A 247 -2.86 1.19 18.86
N ASP A 248 -2.87 0.40 17.81
CA ASP A 248 -2.48 -1.01 17.92
C ASP A 248 -0.97 -1.12 18.14
N PRO A 249 -0.52 -1.64 19.29
CA PRO A 249 0.90 -1.70 19.62
C PRO A 249 1.70 -2.63 18.71
N ARG A 250 1.03 -3.57 18.02
CA ARG A 250 1.66 -4.47 17.03
C ARG A 250 2.25 -3.71 15.85
N PHE A 251 1.73 -2.49 15.59
CA PHE A 251 2.06 -1.67 14.41
C PHE A 251 2.53 -0.26 14.79
N ALA A 252 3.19 -0.11 15.96
CA ALA A 252 3.60 1.20 16.48
C ALA A 252 4.53 1.97 15.53
N ASP A 253 5.40 1.26 14.80
CA ASP A 253 6.37 1.84 13.87
C ASP A 253 6.02 1.61 12.39
N THR A 254 4.93 0.89 12.09
CA THR A 254 4.49 0.64 10.72
C THR A 254 3.93 1.92 10.09
N PRO A 255 4.31 2.27 8.84
CA PRO A 255 3.75 3.40 8.13
C PRO A 255 2.28 3.16 7.77
N GLY A 256 1.45 4.20 7.94
CA GLY A 256 0.04 4.22 7.54
C GLY A 256 -0.25 5.47 6.74
N CYS A 257 -0.57 5.32 5.45
CA CYS A 257 -0.80 6.41 4.52
C CYS A 257 -2.27 6.55 4.14
N LEU A 258 -2.74 7.79 4.05
CA LEU A 258 -4.03 8.16 3.49
C LEU A 258 -3.99 8.08 1.96
N GLU A 259 -5.05 7.57 1.35
CA GLU A 259 -5.34 7.64 -0.08
C GLU A 259 -6.72 8.24 -0.35
N THR A 260 -7.14 9.09 0.55
CA THR A 260 -8.42 9.80 0.47
C THR A 260 -8.42 10.84 -0.66
N PRO A 261 -9.59 11.22 -1.19
CA PRO A 261 -9.68 12.32 -2.14
C PRO A 261 -9.00 13.58 -1.62
N LYS A 262 -8.32 14.31 -2.50
CA LYS A 262 -7.58 15.51 -2.11
C LYS A 262 -7.51 16.55 -3.20
N SER A 263 -7.48 17.81 -2.79
CA SER A 263 -7.21 18.97 -3.63
C SER A 263 -5.71 19.28 -3.72
N ALA A 264 -5.35 20.21 -4.57
CA ALA A 264 -3.96 20.56 -4.82
C ALA A 264 -3.25 21.21 -3.61
N ASP A 265 -3.98 21.84 -2.71
CA ASP A 265 -3.46 22.50 -1.50
C ASP A 265 -3.35 21.56 -0.30
N LEU A 266 -3.78 20.29 -0.43
CA LEU A 266 -3.63 19.22 0.55
C LEU A 266 -4.37 19.48 1.88
N HIS A 267 -5.35 20.38 1.92
CA HIS A 267 -6.04 20.68 3.17
C HIS A 267 -6.81 19.48 3.72
N GLU A 268 -7.32 18.59 2.85
CA GLU A 268 -8.00 17.36 3.25
C GLU A 268 -7.02 16.37 3.92
N ASP A 269 -5.79 16.27 3.38
CA ASP A 269 -4.75 15.45 4.02
C ASP A 269 -4.41 15.97 5.41
N ALA A 270 -4.24 17.31 5.55
CA ALA A 270 -3.99 17.93 6.84
C ALA A 270 -5.14 17.68 7.85
N ALA A 271 -6.40 17.78 7.40
CA ALA A 271 -7.59 17.52 8.21
C ALA A 271 -7.68 16.04 8.65
N ASN A 272 -7.48 15.10 7.71
CA ASN A 272 -7.50 13.67 8.00
C ASN A 272 -6.36 13.28 8.97
N LEU A 273 -5.13 13.76 8.75
CA LEU A 273 -3.99 13.53 9.65
C LEU A 273 -4.25 14.12 11.03
N SER A 274 -4.82 15.33 11.12
CA SER A 274 -5.24 15.93 12.40
C SER A 274 -6.27 15.06 13.12
N THR A 275 -7.25 14.53 12.36
CA THR A 275 -8.25 13.61 12.92
C THR A 275 -7.57 12.36 13.47
N LEU A 276 -6.72 11.67 12.70
CA LEU A 276 -6.01 10.47 13.17
C LEU A 276 -5.14 10.75 14.40
N ARG A 277 -4.40 11.87 14.42
CA ARG A 277 -3.58 12.27 15.58
C ARG A 277 -4.41 12.51 16.83
N SER A 278 -5.60 13.10 16.68
CA SER A 278 -6.51 13.32 17.80
C SER A 278 -6.99 12.02 18.46
N LEU A 279 -6.90 10.90 17.74
CA LEU A 279 -7.28 9.56 18.21
C LEU A 279 -6.12 8.82 18.90
N LEU A 280 -4.88 9.29 18.75
CA LEU A 280 -3.72 8.68 19.40
C LEU A 280 -3.85 8.82 20.92
N LYS A 281 -3.63 7.72 21.64
CA LYS A 281 -3.54 7.75 23.11
C LYS A 281 -2.32 8.58 23.51
N LYS A 282 -2.54 9.57 24.36
CA LYS A 282 -1.43 10.28 25.00
C LYS A 282 -0.59 9.23 25.74
N GLY A 283 0.66 9.04 25.34
CA GLY A 283 1.56 8.17 26.09
C GLY A 283 1.55 8.59 27.55
N LYS A 284 1.39 7.63 28.47
CA LYS A 284 1.75 7.89 29.86
C LYS A 284 3.24 8.20 29.82
N MET A 285 3.62 9.47 30.04
CA MET A 285 5.00 9.78 30.40
C MET A 285 5.26 9.04 31.71
N THR A 286 5.95 7.92 31.63
CA THR A 286 6.63 7.34 32.79
C THR A 286 7.83 8.25 33.04
N PHE A 287 7.68 9.09 34.06
CA PHE A 287 8.79 9.84 34.67
C PHE A 287 9.72 8.86 35.37
#